data_3ac8dccf60e890a27506ac36eaf0ecc0
#
_entry.id   3ac8dccf60e890a27506ac36eaf0ecc0
#
_cell.length_a   1.000
_cell.length_b   1.000
_cell.length_c   1.000
_cell.angle_alpha   90.00
_cell.angle_beta   90.00
_cell.angle_gamma   90.00
#
_symmetry.space_group_name_H-M   'P 1'
#
loop_
_entity.id
_entity.type
_entity.pdbx_description
1 polymer ?
#
loop_
_entity_poly.entity_id
_entity_poly.type
_entity_poly.pdbx_seq_one_letter_code
_entity_poly.pdbx_strand_id
1 'polypeptide(L)'
;MIEVESLLQCPSCSSSLLSQEDSFMCSRCGKRFKKRMGIYDFLLSGRDQWEMVGKGFMNGQEEIEKRFFETPEEQLSPADQLIKAVALWYRGEFDEFKRLMKRSREAIYTEEYNSAMVQSVYHTVELIKKENGVVLDLATGMGGLLEELLAYTEREYISVDISPSSSFGLLQYLRYRGWGDRVYQIIADGKKLPFRNDSLDLIVSAAGFQNMENSREVFTETRRVSRKLITLCIFFEEDDPNLSYVKDRNLHVSRLFIEGLEEAGWNVTVENVIKARAEPTPQSMILGIRPDQLPVTPTTRNFEIIVAE
;
A
#
# COMPACT_ATOMS: atom_id res chain seq x y z
N MET A 1 9.73 14.57 -16.26
CA MET A 1 8.37 14.92 -15.75
C MET A 1 7.38 13.94 -16.37
N ILE A 2 6.60 13.25 -15.54
CA ILE A 2 5.60 12.29 -16.00
C ILE A 2 4.36 13.05 -16.51
N GLU A 3 3.95 12.81 -17.75
CA GLU A 3 2.68 13.34 -18.29
C GLU A 3 1.52 12.39 -17.90
N VAL A 4 1.14 12.37 -16.63
CA VAL A 4 0.17 11.41 -16.06
C VAL A 4 -1.14 11.40 -16.83
N GLU A 5 -1.63 12.56 -17.27
CA GLU A 5 -2.91 12.67 -18.00
C GLU A 5 -2.91 11.89 -19.31
N SER A 6 -1.75 11.78 -19.98
CA SER A 6 -1.62 11.01 -21.23
C SER A 6 -1.75 9.50 -21.02
N LEU A 7 -1.49 9.02 -19.80
CA LEU A 7 -1.55 7.61 -19.40
C LEU A 7 -2.98 7.17 -19.04
N LEU A 8 -3.87 8.14 -18.71
CA LEU A 8 -5.17 7.86 -18.12
C LEU A 8 -6.25 7.48 -19.13
N GLN A 9 -7.17 6.63 -18.69
CA GLN A 9 -8.44 6.31 -19.33
C GLN A 9 -9.55 6.15 -18.29
N CYS A 10 -10.81 6.14 -18.76
CA CYS A 10 -11.96 5.90 -17.89
C CYS A 10 -11.96 4.48 -17.33
N PRO A 11 -11.89 4.27 -16.01
CA PRO A 11 -11.88 2.93 -15.41
C PRO A 11 -13.22 2.18 -15.59
N SER A 12 -14.29 2.89 -15.98
CA SER A 12 -15.62 2.29 -16.21
C SER A 12 -15.81 1.73 -17.63
N CYS A 13 -15.20 2.36 -18.66
CA CYS A 13 -15.48 1.99 -20.05
C CYS A 13 -14.26 2.10 -20.99
N SER A 14 -13.06 2.31 -20.42
CA SER A 14 -11.76 2.41 -21.11
C SER A 14 -11.69 3.49 -22.21
N SER A 15 -12.62 4.45 -22.23
CA SER A 15 -12.62 5.55 -23.21
C SER A 15 -11.78 6.71 -22.71
N SER A 16 -11.41 7.62 -23.61
CA SER A 16 -10.60 8.79 -23.31
C SER A 16 -11.24 9.70 -22.27
N LEU A 17 -10.40 10.32 -21.49
CA LEU A 17 -10.77 11.34 -20.52
C LEU A 17 -10.50 12.72 -21.10
N LEU A 18 -11.42 13.64 -20.89
CA LEU A 18 -11.28 15.07 -21.20
C LEU A 18 -10.88 15.78 -19.92
N SER A 19 -9.69 16.38 -19.93
CA SER A 19 -9.19 17.16 -18.79
C SER A 19 -9.99 18.46 -18.65
N GLN A 20 -10.34 18.79 -17.43
CA GLN A 20 -10.95 20.04 -16.99
C GLN A 20 -10.16 20.55 -15.80
N GLU A 21 -10.32 21.80 -15.39
CA GLU A 21 -9.50 22.44 -14.33
C GLU A 21 -9.31 21.56 -13.09
N ASP A 22 -10.39 20.99 -12.51
CA ASP A 22 -10.35 20.16 -11.31
C ASP A 22 -11.05 18.79 -11.49
N SER A 23 -11.11 18.28 -12.72
CA SER A 23 -11.75 16.98 -12.96
C SER A 23 -11.40 16.42 -14.33
N PHE A 24 -11.70 15.14 -14.48
CA PHE A 24 -11.78 14.47 -15.78
C PHE A 24 -13.22 14.09 -16.08
N MET A 25 -13.62 14.23 -17.33
CA MET A 25 -14.91 13.74 -17.81
C MET A 25 -14.69 12.68 -18.89
N CYS A 26 -15.34 11.52 -18.75
CA CYS A 26 -15.27 10.49 -19.77
C CYS A 26 -16.03 10.93 -21.03
N SER A 27 -15.37 10.88 -22.18
CA SER A 27 -15.93 11.27 -23.47
C SER A 27 -17.09 10.37 -23.93
N ARG A 28 -17.20 9.13 -23.42
CA ARG A 28 -18.23 8.16 -23.83
C ARG A 28 -19.34 7.99 -22.80
N CYS A 29 -19.02 7.71 -21.54
CA CYS A 29 -20.03 7.41 -20.51
C CYS A 29 -20.41 8.61 -19.65
N GLY A 30 -19.78 9.77 -19.85
CA GLY A 30 -20.07 11.02 -19.12
C GLY A 30 -19.68 11.02 -17.65
N LYS A 31 -19.10 9.92 -17.12
CA LYS A 31 -18.63 9.89 -15.71
C LYS A 31 -17.60 10.98 -15.48
N ARG A 32 -17.72 11.63 -14.33
CA ARG A 32 -16.81 12.68 -13.90
C ARG A 32 -15.98 12.20 -12.71
N PHE A 33 -14.68 12.41 -12.78
CA PHE A 33 -13.68 12.07 -11.76
C PHE A 33 -13.05 13.37 -11.27
N LYS A 34 -13.11 13.62 -9.97
CA LYS A 34 -12.68 14.89 -9.39
C LYS A 34 -11.21 14.84 -8.98
N LYS A 35 -10.54 15.99 -9.06
CA LYS A 35 -9.28 16.23 -8.36
C LYS A 35 -9.59 16.92 -7.03
N ARG A 36 -9.24 16.29 -5.92
CA ARG A 36 -9.51 16.81 -4.57
C ARG A 36 -8.19 17.01 -3.84
N MET A 37 -7.89 18.23 -3.41
CA MET A 37 -6.65 18.59 -2.71
C MET A 37 -5.36 18.20 -3.46
N GLY A 38 -5.42 18.11 -4.80
CA GLY A 38 -4.30 17.68 -5.64
C GLY A 38 -4.29 16.18 -5.97
N ILE A 39 -5.18 15.37 -5.40
CA ILE A 39 -5.28 13.92 -5.61
C ILE A 39 -6.38 13.62 -6.62
N TYR A 40 -6.10 12.77 -7.59
CA TYR A 40 -7.08 12.31 -8.59
C TYR A 40 -7.93 11.17 -8.03
N ASP A 41 -9.26 11.33 -8.01
CA ASP A 41 -10.19 10.33 -7.48
C ASP A 41 -10.92 9.61 -8.62
N PHE A 42 -10.55 8.34 -8.84
CA PHE A 42 -11.12 7.48 -9.88
C PHE A 42 -12.00 6.34 -9.31
N LEU A 43 -12.41 6.41 -8.05
CA LEU A 43 -13.30 5.39 -7.48
C LEU A 43 -14.64 5.35 -8.23
N LEU A 44 -15.10 4.14 -8.52
CA LEU A 44 -16.38 3.89 -9.20
C LEU A 44 -17.56 3.69 -8.24
N SER A 45 -17.28 3.40 -6.97
CA SER A 45 -18.28 3.13 -5.94
C SER A 45 -18.91 4.41 -5.40
N GLY A 46 -20.24 4.40 -5.20
CA GLY A 46 -21.02 5.57 -4.82
C GLY A 46 -20.94 6.03 -3.37
N ARG A 47 -20.04 5.47 -2.51
CA ARG A 47 -19.79 6.01 -1.18
C ARG A 47 -18.70 7.06 -1.26
N ASP A 48 -19.01 8.28 -0.84
CA ASP A 48 -18.01 9.34 -0.68
C ASP A 48 -17.14 9.05 0.56
N GLN A 49 -16.06 8.29 0.37
CA GLN A 49 -15.11 7.97 1.43
C GLN A 49 -14.31 9.19 1.90
N TRP A 50 -14.43 10.32 1.18
CA TRP A 50 -13.80 11.58 1.57
C TRP A 50 -14.42 12.21 2.82
N GLU A 51 -15.64 11.83 3.19
CA GLU A 51 -16.24 12.27 4.46
C GLU A 51 -15.41 11.87 5.69
N MET A 52 -14.57 10.85 5.56
CA MET A 52 -13.69 10.37 6.63
C MET A 52 -12.33 11.06 6.66
N VAL A 53 -11.96 11.78 5.59
CA VAL A 53 -10.68 12.48 5.51
C VAL A 53 -10.65 13.60 6.54
N GLY A 54 -9.58 13.64 7.33
CA GLY A 54 -9.38 14.63 8.41
C GLY A 54 -10.13 14.33 9.72
N LYS A 55 -10.90 13.23 9.81
CA LYS A 55 -11.58 12.82 11.06
C LYS A 55 -10.69 11.97 11.98
N GLY A 56 -9.39 11.89 11.69
CA GLY A 56 -8.44 11.08 12.43
C GLY A 56 -8.54 9.57 12.11
N PHE A 57 -7.63 8.81 12.70
CA PHE A 57 -7.52 7.36 12.49
C PHE A 57 -8.77 6.56 12.94
N MET A 58 -9.42 7.01 14.02
CA MET A 58 -10.53 6.30 14.64
C MET A 58 -11.91 6.67 14.05
N ASN A 59 -11.97 7.33 12.89
CA ASN A 59 -13.21 7.63 12.18
C ASN A 59 -14.29 8.33 13.03
N GLY A 60 -13.89 9.29 13.87
CA GLY A 60 -14.79 10.04 14.73
C GLY A 60 -15.09 9.37 16.08
N GLN A 61 -14.40 8.29 16.45
CA GLN A 61 -14.43 7.72 17.80
C GLN A 61 -13.47 8.49 18.72
N GLU A 62 -13.74 9.76 18.90
CA GLU A 62 -12.88 10.71 19.64
C GLU A 62 -12.52 10.24 21.06
N GLU A 63 -13.48 9.65 21.77
CA GLU A 63 -13.27 9.13 23.14
C GLU A 63 -12.25 7.97 23.17
N ILE A 64 -12.24 7.12 22.16
CA ILE A 64 -11.27 6.02 22.05
C ILE A 64 -9.91 6.58 21.69
N GLU A 65 -9.85 7.48 20.71
CA GLU A 65 -8.59 8.11 20.30
C GLU A 65 -7.97 8.89 21.46
N LYS A 66 -8.79 9.60 22.24
CA LYS A 66 -8.38 10.32 23.45
C LYS A 66 -7.68 9.40 24.47
N ARG A 67 -8.15 8.17 24.68
CA ARG A 67 -7.51 7.20 25.58
C ARG A 67 -6.06 6.89 25.18
N PHE A 68 -5.74 6.79 23.87
CA PHE A 68 -4.37 6.59 23.41
C PHE A 68 -3.45 7.77 23.73
N PHE A 69 -3.98 8.99 23.71
CA PHE A 69 -3.18 10.20 23.91
C PHE A 69 -3.09 10.61 25.40
N GLU A 70 -4.10 10.30 26.23
CA GLU A 70 -4.08 10.58 27.67
C GLU A 70 -3.34 9.51 28.49
N THR A 71 -3.24 8.27 27.97
CA THR A 71 -2.49 7.22 28.64
C THR A 71 -0.99 7.49 28.49
N PRO A 72 -0.21 7.53 29.60
CA PRO A 72 1.24 7.64 29.56
C PRO A 72 1.86 6.54 28.67
N GLU A 73 2.86 6.90 27.87
CA GLU A 73 3.42 6.00 26.85
C GLU A 73 3.98 4.70 27.46
N GLU A 74 4.56 4.76 28.65
CA GLU A 74 5.07 3.61 29.38
C GLU A 74 4.01 2.64 29.86
N GLN A 75 2.75 3.06 29.89
CA GLN A 75 1.61 2.23 30.24
C GLN A 75 0.89 1.63 29.03
N LEU A 76 1.22 2.11 27.83
CA LEU A 76 0.70 1.57 26.59
C LEU A 76 1.38 0.24 26.24
N SER A 77 0.60 -0.78 25.89
CA SER A 77 1.15 -2.02 25.33
C SER A 77 1.85 -1.73 23.98
N PRO A 78 2.74 -2.60 23.50
CA PRO A 78 3.37 -2.44 22.19
C PRO A 78 2.34 -2.27 21.06
N ALA A 79 1.23 -2.99 21.11
CA ALA A 79 0.12 -2.86 20.15
C ALA A 79 -0.56 -1.49 20.25
N ASP A 80 -0.80 -0.98 21.47
CA ASP A 80 -1.37 0.35 21.65
C ASP A 80 -0.43 1.45 21.18
N GLN A 81 0.88 1.29 21.39
CA GLN A 81 1.89 2.20 20.86
C GLN A 81 1.89 2.22 19.32
N LEU A 82 1.75 1.07 18.66
CA LEU A 82 1.66 0.99 17.20
C LEU A 82 0.41 1.71 16.69
N ILE A 83 -0.74 1.50 17.31
CA ILE A 83 -2.00 2.17 16.94
C ILE A 83 -1.88 3.69 17.16
N LYS A 84 -1.30 4.12 18.29
CA LYS A 84 -1.03 5.54 18.55
C LYS A 84 -0.09 6.14 17.51
N ALA A 85 0.95 5.40 17.10
CA ALA A 85 1.84 5.85 16.03
C ALA A 85 1.09 6.11 14.73
N VAL A 86 0.21 5.18 14.32
CA VAL A 86 -0.66 5.39 13.14
C VAL A 86 -1.57 6.61 13.31
N ALA A 87 -2.16 6.83 14.49
CA ALA A 87 -2.97 8.02 14.77
C ALA A 87 -2.16 9.32 14.66
N LEU A 88 -0.91 9.32 15.15
CA LEU A 88 0.01 10.46 15.00
C LEU A 88 0.30 10.78 13.53
N TRP A 89 0.47 9.76 12.69
CA TRP A 89 0.64 9.95 11.25
C TRP A 89 -0.56 10.66 10.60
N TYR A 90 -1.78 10.25 10.93
CA TYR A 90 -3.00 10.92 10.45
C TYR A 90 -3.18 12.34 10.99
N ARG A 91 -2.56 12.68 12.13
CA ARG A 91 -2.53 14.03 12.69
C ARG A 91 -1.43 14.92 12.11
N GLY A 92 -0.52 14.36 11.30
CA GLY A 92 0.63 15.07 10.76
C GLY A 92 1.78 15.22 11.76
N GLU A 93 1.77 14.49 12.86
CA GLU A 93 2.82 14.50 13.89
C GLU A 93 3.92 13.48 13.53
N PHE A 94 4.60 13.73 12.40
CA PHE A 94 5.44 12.74 11.73
C PHE A 94 6.71 12.35 12.48
N ASP A 95 7.32 13.24 13.25
CA ASP A 95 8.51 12.92 14.04
C ASP A 95 8.17 11.93 15.16
N GLU A 96 7.10 12.21 15.90
CA GLU A 96 6.59 11.34 16.95
C GLU A 96 6.08 10.00 16.37
N PHE A 97 5.40 10.04 15.22
CA PHE A 97 5.03 8.84 14.48
C PHE A 97 6.24 7.95 14.23
N LYS A 98 7.32 8.47 13.65
CA LYS A 98 8.52 7.69 13.34
C LYS A 98 9.16 7.10 14.60
N ARG A 99 9.29 7.91 15.64
CA ARG A 99 9.85 7.48 16.92
C ARG A 99 9.05 6.32 17.52
N LEU A 100 7.73 6.49 17.61
CA LEU A 100 6.85 5.52 18.25
C LEU A 100 6.66 4.27 17.37
N MET A 101 6.57 4.42 16.06
CA MET A 101 6.50 3.33 15.09
C MET A 101 7.72 2.41 15.20
N LYS A 102 8.93 2.97 15.22
CA LYS A 102 10.16 2.20 15.39
C LYS A 102 10.15 1.41 16.70
N ARG A 103 9.87 2.09 17.83
CA ARG A 103 9.84 1.46 19.16
C ARG A 103 8.80 0.34 19.25
N SER A 104 7.60 0.58 18.75
CA SER A 104 6.52 -0.42 18.81
C SER A 104 6.83 -1.64 17.94
N ARG A 105 7.41 -1.46 16.76
CA ARG A 105 7.80 -2.57 15.89
C ARG A 105 8.92 -3.41 16.49
N GLU A 106 9.93 -2.81 17.10
CA GLU A 106 11.00 -3.50 17.80
C GLU A 106 10.47 -4.34 18.99
N ALA A 107 9.37 -3.90 19.62
CA ALA A 107 8.74 -4.61 20.71
C ALA A 107 7.73 -5.70 20.28
N ILE A 108 7.15 -5.59 19.08
CA ILE A 108 6.16 -6.53 18.53
C ILE A 108 6.84 -7.66 17.75
N TYR A 109 7.77 -7.31 16.86
CA TYR A 109 8.37 -8.25 15.93
C TYR A 109 9.74 -8.70 16.41
N THR A 110 10.09 -9.94 16.10
CA THR A 110 11.44 -10.46 16.37
C THR A 110 12.51 -9.66 15.62
N GLU A 111 13.74 -9.66 16.13
CA GLU A 111 14.88 -9.05 15.43
C GLU A 111 15.08 -9.66 14.04
N GLU A 112 14.90 -10.98 13.91
CA GLU A 112 14.96 -11.71 12.64
C GLU A 112 13.92 -11.19 11.65
N TYR A 113 12.66 -11.02 12.09
CA TYR A 113 11.58 -10.48 11.24
C TYR A 113 11.86 -9.04 10.80
N ASN A 114 12.26 -8.18 11.73
CA ASN A 114 12.58 -6.78 11.40
C ASN A 114 13.76 -6.69 10.42
N SER A 115 14.79 -7.52 10.62
CA SER A 115 15.96 -7.60 9.73
C SER A 115 15.56 -8.09 8.33
N ALA A 116 14.73 -9.14 8.24
CA ALA A 116 14.23 -9.67 6.97
C ALA A 116 13.44 -8.60 6.19
N MET A 117 12.56 -7.85 6.89
CA MET A 117 11.80 -6.76 6.28
C MET A 117 12.73 -5.69 5.69
N VAL A 118 13.69 -5.20 6.48
CA VAL A 118 14.62 -4.15 6.04
C VAL A 118 15.45 -4.61 4.84
N GLN A 119 16.01 -5.82 4.90
CA GLN A 119 16.81 -6.38 3.81
C GLN A 119 15.97 -6.55 2.53
N SER A 120 14.73 -7.05 2.66
CA SER A 120 13.85 -7.25 1.51
C SER A 120 13.42 -5.94 0.87
N VAL A 121 13.10 -4.91 1.67
CA VAL A 121 12.81 -3.56 1.15
C VAL A 121 14.04 -2.99 0.42
N TYR A 122 15.23 -3.09 1.02
CA TYR A 122 16.47 -2.63 0.39
C TYR A 122 16.72 -3.33 -0.97
N HIS A 123 16.61 -4.66 -1.02
CA HIS A 123 16.74 -5.41 -2.28
C HIS A 123 15.69 -4.99 -3.32
N THR A 124 14.45 -4.78 -2.89
CA THR A 124 13.37 -4.31 -3.79
C THR A 124 13.73 -2.95 -4.39
N VAL A 125 14.20 -2.00 -3.57
CA VAL A 125 14.65 -0.68 -4.04
C VAL A 125 15.81 -0.80 -5.04
N GLU A 126 16.81 -1.66 -4.77
CA GLU A 126 17.95 -1.87 -5.69
C GLU A 126 17.54 -2.48 -7.04
N LEU A 127 16.51 -3.32 -7.07
CA LEU A 127 15.93 -3.81 -8.33
C LEU A 127 15.22 -2.68 -9.08
N ILE A 128 14.37 -1.91 -8.40
CA ILE A 128 13.61 -0.82 -9.01
C ILE A 128 14.51 0.30 -9.55
N LYS A 129 15.64 0.57 -8.90
CA LYS A 129 16.62 1.56 -9.36
C LYS A 129 17.23 1.23 -10.74
N LYS A 130 17.27 -0.03 -11.12
CA LYS A 130 17.80 -0.48 -12.42
C LYS A 130 16.78 -0.29 -13.55
N GLU A 131 15.51 -0.13 -13.21
CA GLU A 131 14.44 0.03 -14.18
C GLU A 131 14.33 1.48 -14.67
N ASN A 132 13.78 1.66 -15.86
CA ASN A 132 13.53 2.96 -16.45
C ASN A 132 12.02 3.19 -16.67
N GLY A 133 11.65 4.42 -17.06
CA GLY A 133 10.27 4.74 -17.42
C GLY A 133 9.39 5.10 -16.23
N VAL A 134 8.08 4.97 -16.42
CA VAL A 134 7.05 5.37 -15.46
C VAL A 134 6.81 4.26 -14.42
N VAL A 135 7.03 4.59 -13.16
CA VAL A 135 6.86 3.67 -12.03
C VAL A 135 5.63 4.04 -11.22
N LEU A 136 4.77 3.05 -11.00
CA LEU A 136 3.58 3.16 -10.16
C LEU A 136 3.76 2.31 -8.90
N ASP A 137 3.60 2.90 -7.72
CA ASP A 137 3.49 2.20 -6.44
C ASP A 137 2.01 1.89 -6.15
N LEU A 138 1.67 0.60 -6.14
CA LEU A 138 0.30 0.09 -5.97
C LEU A 138 0.03 -0.32 -4.53
N ALA A 139 -1.10 0.11 -3.99
CA ALA A 139 -1.47 0.00 -2.59
C ALA A 139 -0.41 0.65 -1.69
N THR A 140 -0.11 1.90 -2.02
CA THR A 140 0.96 2.67 -1.40
C THR A 140 0.76 2.85 0.12
N GLY A 141 -0.48 2.91 0.60
CA GLY A 141 -0.81 3.08 2.02
C GLY A 141 -0.14 4.32 2.62
N MET A 142 0.66 4.12 3.66
CA MET A 142 1.42 5.17 4.33
C MET A 142 2.73 5.53 3.61
N GLY A 143 3.04 4.88 2.48
CA GLY A 143 4.19 5.22 1.63
C GLY A 143 5.52 4.58 2.05
N GLY A 144 5.52 3.44 2.74
CA GLY A 144 6.76 2.84 3.25
C GLY A 144 7.79 2.53 2.16
N LEU A 145 7.40 1.87 1.06
CA LEU A 145 8.29 1.64 -0.08
C LEU A 145 8.60 2.94 -0.82
N LEU A 146 7.58 3.78 -1.03
CA LEU A 146 7.71 5.05 -1.74
C LEU A 146 8.70 6.00 -1.04
N GLU A 147 8.72 6.03 0.30
CA GLU A 147 9.70 6.82 1.07
C GLU A 147 11.13 6.41 0.74
N GLU A 148 11.40 5.10 0.72
CA GLU A 148 12.74 4.57 0.38
C GLU A 148 13.10 4.90 -1.08
N LEU A 149 12.17 4.72 -2.02
CA LEU A 149 12.40 5.07 -3.43
C LEU A 149 12.71 6.56 -3.60
N LEU A 150 11.97 7.44 -2.95
CA LEU A 150 12.19 8.89 -3.01
C LEU A 150 13.50 9.33 -2.35
N ALA A 151 13.94 8.61 -1.31
CA ALA A 151 15.20 8.90 -0.61
C ALA A 151 16.43 8.50 -1.45
N TYR A 152 16.34 7.43 -2.26
CA TYR A 152 17.48 6.89 -3.01
C TYR A 152 17.47 7.19 -4.51
N THR A 153 16.47 7.90 -5.02
CA THR A 153 16.36 8.29 -6.43
C THR A 153 15.89 9.74 -6.57
N GLU A 154 16.10 10.32 -7.76
CA GLU A 154 15.57 11.64 -8.14
C GLU A 154 14.33 11.55 -9.06
N ARG A 155 13.69 10.36 -9.12
CA ARG A 155 12.57 10.10 -10.03
C ARG A 155 11.26 10.65 -9.49
N GLU A 156 10.32 10.84 -10.41
CA GLU A 156 8.90 11.02 -10.11
C GLU A 156 8.21 9.64 -10.09
N TYR A 157 7.16 9.53 -9.27
CA TYR A 157 6.39 8.30 -9.09
C TYR A 157 4.90 8.58 -9.21
N ILE A 158 4.14 7.55 -9.56
CA ILE A 158 2.69 7.54 -9.40
C ILE A 158 2.38 6.66 -8.19
N SER A 159 1.57 7.14 -7.26
CA SER A 159 1.05 6.34 -6.15
C SER A 159 -0.43 6.05 -6.34
N VAL A 160 -0.84 4.80 -6.11
CA VAL A 160 -2.24 4.39 -6.15
C VAL A 160 -2.63 3.69 -4.86
N ASP A 161 -3.68 4.17 -4.25
CA ASP A 161 -4.33 3.52 -3.11
C ASP A 161 -5.85 3.64 -3.23
N ILE A 162 -6.58 2.74 -2.59
CA ILE A 162 -8.05 2.77 -2.56
C ILE A 162 -8.59 3.73 -1.50
N SER A 163 -7.78 4.08 -0.51
CA SER A 163 -8.18 4.86 0.66
C SER A 163 -7.92 6.36 0.49
N PRO A 164 -8.96 7.21 0.43
CA PRO A 164 -8.79 8.67 0.45
C PRO A 164 -8.07 9.18 1.69
N SER A 165 -8.33 8.57 2.86
CA SER A 165 -7.68 8.97 4.12
C SER A 165 -6.18 8.68 4.09
N SER A 166 -5.77 7.49 3.63
CA SER A 166 -4.35 7.15 3.48
C SER A 166 -3.66 8.06 2.47
N SER A 167 -4.29 8.29 1.30
CA SER A 167 -3.74 9.18 0.27
C SER A 167 -3.60 10.62 0.76
N PHE A 168 -4.56 11.12 1.55
CA PHE A 168 -4.46 12.46 2.14
C PHE A 168 -3.34 12.56 3.18
N GLY A 169 -3.21 11.58 4.08
CA GLY A 169 -2.12 11.51 5.04
C GLY A 169 -0.75 11.42 4.34
N LEU A 170 -0.66 10.60 3.27
CA LEU A 170 0.55 10.53 2.44
C LEU A 170 0.88 11.87 1.79
N LEU A 171 -0.11 12.61 1.28
CA LEU A 171 0.11 13.95 0.73
C LEU A 171 0.75 14.88 1.75
N GLN A 172 0.24 14.87 2.99
CA GLN A 172 0.80 15.69 4.07
C GLN A 172 2.24 15.25 4.40
N TYR A 173 2.47 13.94 4.46
CA TYR A 173 3.79 13.38 4.71
C TYR A 173 4.82 13.75 3.63
N LEU A 174 4.43 13.62 2.35
CA LEU A 174 5.28 14.00 1.23
C LEU A 174 5.64 15.50 1.25
N ARG A 175 4.69 16.36 1.61
CA ARG A 175 4.95 17.80 1.79
C ARG A 175 5.92 18.07 2.94
N TYR A 176 5.73 17.38 4.08
CA TYR A 176 6.64 17.46 5.22
C TYR A 176 8.07 17.06 4.84
N ARG A 177 8.23 16.03 3.97
CA ARG A 177 9.52 15.56 3.48
C ARG A 177 10.09 16.38 2.32
N GLY A 178 9.36 17.35 1.78
CA GLY A 178 9.77 18.12 0.60
C GLY A 178 9.71 17.34 -0.73
N TRP A 179 8.91 16.28 -0.81
CA TRP A 179 8.76 15.40 -1.97
C TRP A 179 7.41 15.53 -2.69
N GLY A 180 6.58 16.52 -2.31
CA GLY A 180 5.22 16.66 -2.82
C GLY A 180 5.12 16.76 -4.35
N ASP A 181 6.10 17.39 -5.00
CA ASP A 181 6.12 17.61 -6.44
C ASP A 181 6.67 16.38 -7.22
N ARG A 182 7.11 15.34 -6.52
CA ARG A 182 7.67 14.12 -7.12
C ARG A 182 6.70 12.96 -7.17
N VAL A 183 5.48 13.12 -6.64
CA VAL A 183 4.50 12.04 -6.55
C VAL A 183 3.13 12.48 -7.05
N TYR A 184 2.64 11.80 -8.06
CA TYR A 184 1.28 11.94 -8.58
C TYR A 184 0.35 10.95 -7.86
N GLN A 185 -0.52 11.45 -6.99
CA GLN A 185 -1.39 10.59 -6.20
C GLN A 185 -2.73 10.34 -6.89
N ILE A 186 -3.12 9.08 -6.96
CA ILE A 186 -4.36 8.61 -7.56
C ILE A 186 -5.08 7.69 -6.57
N ILE A 187 -6.37 7.94 -6.35
CA ILE A 187 -7.24 7.03 -5.62
C ILE A 187 -7.98 6.17 -6.65
N ALA A 188 -7.76 4.85 -6.57
CA ALA A 188 -8.41 3.88 -7.45
C ALA A 188 -8.46 2.49 -6.81
N ASP A 189 -9.40 1.65 -7.28
CA ASP A 189 -9.43 0.23 -6.98
C ASP A 189 -8.39 -0.49 -7.85
N GLY A 190 -7.52 -1.30 -7.24
CA GLY A 190 -6.50 -2.10 -7.95
C GLY A 190 -7.07 -3.07 -8.99
N LYS A 191 -8.38 -3.38 -8.92
CA LYS A 191 -9.11 -4.19 -9.90
C LYS A 191 -9.60 -3.39 -11.11
N LYS A 192 -9.51 -2.04 -11.08
CA LYS A 192 -10.02 -1.11 -12.10
C LYS A 192 -9.16 0.14 -12.16
N LEU A 193 -7.91 -0.03 -12.56
CA LEU A 193 -6.93 1.05 -12.64
C LEU A 193 -7.27 2.03 -13.78
N PRO A 194 -7.16 3.35 -13.57
CA PRO A 194 -7.51 4.35 -14.56
C PRO A 194 -6.41 4.56 -15.63
N PHE A 195 -5.66 3.52 -15.96
CA PHE A 195 -4.56 3.58 -16.92
C PHE A 195 -4.89 2.84 -18.20
N ARG A 196 -4.33 3.33 -19.30
CA ARG A 196 -4.42 2.66 -20.63
C ARG A 196 -3.63 1.35 -20.58
N ASN A 197 -3.91 0.46 -21.52
CA ASN A 197 -3.15 -0.77 -21.67
C ASN A 197 -1.66 -0.44 -21.92
N ASP A 198 -0.75 -1.20 -21.33
CA ASP A 198 0.70 -1.10 -21.47
C ASP A 198 1.26 0.34 -21.33
N SER A 199 0.58 1.19 -20.54
CA SER A 199 0.98 2.59 -20.37
C SER A 199 1.97 2.83 -19.23
N LEU A 200 2.19 1.84 -18.38
CA LEU A 200 3.15 1.86 -17.28
C LEU A 200 4.33 0.94 -17.60
N ASP A 201 5.55 1.41 -17.36
CA ASP A 201 6.72 0.57 -17.54
C ASP A 201 6.90 -0.40 -16.37
N LEU A 202 6.55 0.01 -15.16
CA LEU A 202 6.72 -0.78 -13.95
C LEU A 202 5.61 -0.50 -12.93
N ILE A 203 5.03 -1.56 -12.37
CA ILE A 203 4.28 -1.52 -11.12
C ILE A 203 5.16 -2.06 -10.00
N VAL A 204 5.18 -1.37 -8.86
CA VAL A 204 5.82 -1.85 -7.63
C VAL A 204 4.81 -1.93 -6.50
N SER A 205 5.07 -2.80 -5.53
CA SER A 205 4.27 -2.89 -4.29
C SER A 205 5.09 -3.54 -3.18
N ALA A 206 4.89 -3.12 -1.93
CA ALA A 206 5.48 -3.82 -0.78
C ALA A 206 4.38 -4.20 0.21
N ALA A 207 4.12 -5.50 0.34
CA ALA A 207 3.07 -6.10 1.16
C ALA A 207 1.64 -5.56 0.86
N GLY A 208 1.45 -4.85 -0.25
CA GLY A 208 0.17 -4.26 -0.63
C GLY A 208 -0.84 -5.30 -1.11
N PHE A 209 -0.38 -6.29 -1.89
CA PHE A 209 -1.25 -7.34 -2.42
C PHE A 209 -1.96 -8.16 -1.34
N GLN A 210 -1.31 -8.41 -0.19
CA GLN A 210 -1.89 -9.15 0.93
C GLN A 210 -3.14 -8.47 1.54
N ASN A 211 -3.34 -7.19 1.26
CA ASN A 211 -4.49 -6.42 1.73
C ASN A 211 -5.63 -6.33 0.70
N MET A 212 -5.45 -6.92 -0.49
CA MET A 212 -6.45 -6.90 -1.55
C MET A 212 -7.37 -8.12 -1.48
N GLU A 213 -8.40 -8.11 -2.30
CA GLU A 213 -9.35 -9.21 -2.50
C GLU A 213 -9.54 -9.43 -4.00
N ASN A 214 -9.96 -10.66 -4.39
CA ASN A 214 -10.14 -11.06 -5.78
C ASN A 214 -8.83 -10.98 -6.58
N SER A 215 -7.83 -11.77 -6.16
CA SER A 215 -6.49 -11.84 -6.74
C SER A 215 -6.48 -11.91 -8.26
N ARG A 216 -7.35 -12.74 -8.85
CA ARG A 216 -7.46 -12.89 -10.31
C ARG A 216 -7.75 -11.57 -11.03
N GLU A 217 -8.68 -10.76 -10.52
CA GLU A 217 -9.00 -9.46 -11.11
C GLU A 217 -7.82 -8.50 -10.99
N VAL A 218 -7.16 -8.48 -9.84
CA VAL A 218 -5.98 -7.62 -9.58
C VAL A 218 -4.83 -7.99 -10.50
N PHE A 219 -4.50 -9.28 -10.63
CA PHE A 219 -3.41 -9.74 -11.47
C PHE A 219 -3.66 -9.47 -12.96
N THR A 220 -4.89 -9.70 -13.42
CA THR A 220 -5.30 -9.37 -14.79
C THR A 220 -5.20 -7.87 -15.06
N GLU A 221 -5.59 -7.05 -14.11
CA GLU A 221 -5.58 -5.59 -14.24
C GLU A 221 -4.15 -5.03 -14.22
N THR A 222 -3.28 -5.53 -13.34
CA THR A 222 -1.86 -5.14 -13.34
C THR A 222 -1.18 -5.51 -14.65
N ARG A 223 -1.47 -6.72 -15.20
CA ARG A 223 -0.93 -7.14 -16.50
C ARG A 223 -1.43 -6.29 -17.66
N ARG A 224 -2.69 -5.85 -17.59
CA ARG A 224 -3.25 -4.97 -18.63
C ARG A 224 -2.52 -3.63 -18.72
N VAL A 225 -2.14 -3.03 -17.60
CA VAL A 225 -1.64 -1.65 -17.56
C VAL A 225 -0.11 -1.56 -17.59
N SER A 226 0.61 -2.63 -17.22
CA SER A 226 2.07 -2.60 -17.08
C SER A 226 2.77 -3.74 -17.81
N ARG A 227 4.02 -3.49 -18.18
CA ARG A 227 4.91 -4.47 -18.80
C ARG A 227 5.74 -5.24 -17.80
N LYS A 228 5.88 -4.70 -16.58
CA LYS A 228 6.67 -5.30 -15.50
C LYS A 228 6.04 -5.06 -14.14
N LEU A 229 6.18 -6.05 -13.26
CA LEU A 229 5.78 -5.96 -11.86
C LEU A 229 6.96 -6.39 -10.98
N ILE A 230 7.29 -5.59 -9.96
CA ILE A 230 8.22 -5.97 -8.88
C ILE A 230 7.47 -5.81 -7.56
N THR A 231 7.27 -6.89 -6.82
CA THR A 231 6.57 -6.81 -5.54
C THR A 231 7.28 -7.58 -4.45
N LEU A 232 7.41 -6.94 -3.28
CA LEU A 232 7.76 -7.61 -2.04
C LEU A 232 6.49 -8.16 -1.39
N CYS A 233 6.43 -9.47 -1.26
CA CYS A 233 5.34 -10.18 -0.61
C CYS A 233 5.83 -10.88 0.66
N ILE A 234 4.92 -11.09 1.63
CA ILE A 234 5.21 -11.77 2.89
C ILE A 234 4.25 -12.95 3.00
N PHE A 235 4.70 -14.12 2.59
CA PHE A 235 3.87 -15.32 2.50
C PHE A 235 3.91 -16.17 3.77
N PHE A 236 2.90 -17.00 3.92
CA PHE A 236 2.87 -18.15 4.82
C PHE A 236 3.28 -19.41 4.07
N GLU A 237 3.69 -20.46 4.80
CA GLU A 237 3.78 -21.81 4.24
C GLU A 237 2.37 -22.33 3.90
N GLU A 238 2.28 -23.31 2.98
CA GLU A 238 0.99 -23.73 2.39
C GLU A 238 0.01 -24.35 3.39
N ASP A 239 0.50 -24.94 4.45
CA ASP A 239 -0.27 -25.61 5.51
C ASP A 239 -0.35 -24.78 6.81
N ASP A 240 0.06 -23.51 6.75
CA ASP A 240 0.07 -22.64 7.92
C ASP A 240 -1.34 -22.41 8.47
N PRO A 241 -1.59 -22.62 9.78
CA PRO A 241 -2.91 -22.41 10.38
C PRO A 241 -3.42 -20.98 10.28
N ASN A 242 -2.52 -19.99 10.16
CA ASN A 242 -2.89 -18.59 9.98
C ASN A 242 -3.66 -18.33 8.68
N LEU A 243 -3.54 -19.22 7.69
CA LEU A 243 -4.29 -19.13 6.44
C LEU A 243 -5.81 -19.26 6.61
N SER A 244 -6.28 -19.77 7.75
CA SER A 244 -7.72 -19.79 8.09
C SER A 244 -8.30 -18.40 8.36
N TYR A 245 -7.47 -17.40 8.57
CA TYR A 245 -7.87 -16.01 8.90
C TYR A 245 -7.72 -15.05 7.71
N VAL A 246 -7.14 -15.48 6.58
CA VAL A 246 -6.99 -14.62 5.40
C VAL A 246 -8.24 -14.67 4.51
N LYS A 247 -8.52 -13.57 3.82
CA LYS A 247 -9.68 -13.46 2.92
C LYS A 247 -9.45 -14.13 1.57
N ASP A 248 -8.26 -13.97 1.01
CA ASP A 248 -7.86 -14.56 -0.27
C ASP A 248 -6.52 -15.30 -0.11
N ARG A 249 -6.61 -16.62 -0.04
CA ARG A 249 -5.43 -17.47 0.15
C ARG A 249 -4.40 -17.32 -0.96
N ASN A 250 -4.84 -16.99 -2.18
CA ASN A 250 -3.94 -16.82 -3.33
C ASN A 250 -2.96 -15.65 -3.14
N LEU A 251 -3.31 -14.68 -2.29
CA LEU A 251 -2.45 -13.54 -1.98
C LEU A 251 -1.48 -13.80 -0.81
N HIS A 252 -1.60 -14.95 -0.13
CA HIS A 252 -0.85 -15.26 1.09
C HIS A 252 0.02 -16.51 1.02
N VAL A 253 -0.01 -17.25 -0.10
CA VAL A 253 0.79 -18.43 -0.36
C VAL A 253 1.58 -18.23 -1.66
N SER A 254 2.91 -18.36 -1.59
CA SER A 254 3.82 -18.03 -2.70
C SER A 254 3.45 -18.75 -4.00
N ARG A 255 3.30 -20.09 -3.95
CA ARG A 255 2.93 -20.89 -5.12
C ARG A 255 1.62 -20.41 -5.76
N LEU A 256 0.58 -20.17 -4.96
CA LEU A 256 -0.73 -19.74 -5.46
C LEU A 256 -0.69 -18.32 -6.04
N PHE A 257 0.13 -17.45 -5.46
CA PHE A 257 0.36 -16.09 -5.96
C PHE A 257 1.04 -16.11 -7.32
N ILE A 258 2.09 -16.94 -7.47
CA ILE A 258 2.83 -17.12 -8.72
C ILE A 258 1.91 -17.71 -9.80
N GLU A 259 1.21 -18.82 -9.50
CA GLU A 259 0.25 -19.43 -10.43
C GLU A 259 -0.82 -18.42 -10.90
N GLY A 260 -1.34 -17.59 -10.00
CA GLY A 260 -2.31 -16.55 -10.35
C GLY A 260 -1.75 -15.46 -11.25
N LEU A 261 -0.49 -15.08 -11.08
CA LEU A 261 0.20 -14.15 -11.99
C LEU A 261 0.43 -14.79 -13.36
N GLU A 262 0.87 -16.06 -13.42
CA GLU A 262 1.08 -16.79 -14.65
C GLU A 262 -0.23 -16.99 -15.43
N GLU A 263 -1.34 -17.30 -14.76
CA GLU A 263 -2.68 -17.36 -15.35
C GLU A 263 -3.13 -16.01 -15.93
N ALA A 264 -2.66 -14.89 -15.35
CA ALA A 264 -2.90 -13.54 -15.87
C ALA A 264 -1.98 -13.15 -17.04
N GLY A 265 -1.04 -14.05 -17.43
CA GLY A 265 -0.14 -13.87 -18.57
C GLY A 265 1.20 -13.22 -18.23
N TRP A 266 1.61 -13.26 -16.95
CA TRP A 266 2.93 -12.87 -16.54
C TRP A 266 3.93 -14.04 -16.63
N ASN A 267 5.20 -13.74 -16.97
CA ASN A 267 6.32 -14.65 -16.77
C ASN A 267 7.00 -14.29 -15.45
N VAL A 268 6.99 -15.21 -14.48
CA VAL A 268 7.31 -14.91 -13.09
C VAL A 268 8.67 -15.49 -12.68
N THR A 269 9.47 -14.71 -11.96
CA THR A 269 10.68 -15.12 -11.26
C THR A 269 10.67 -14.66 -9.81
N VAL A 270 11.32 -15.44 -8.93
CA VAL A 270 11.54 -15.08 -7.53
C VAL A 270 13.00 -14.68 -7.37
N GLU A 271 13.24 -13.40 -7.08
CA GLU A 271 14.59 -12.84 -7.00
C GLU A 271 15.26 -13.03 -5.63
N ASN A 272 14.49 -13.08 -4.57
CA ASN A 272 15.01 -13.23 -3.22
C ASN A 272 13.98 -13.86 -2.30
N VAL A 273 14.46 -14.70 -1.39
CA VAL A 273 13.64 -15.30 -0.33
C VAL A 273 14.39 -15.21 0.99
N ILE A 274 13.81 -14.50 1.96
CA ILE A 274 14.29 -14.45 3.33
C ILE A 274 13.20 -15.03 4.24
N LYS A 275 13.54 -16.06 5.02
CA LYS A 275 12.62 -16.64 6.00
C LYS A 275 12.89 -16.03 7.37
N ALA A 276 11.83 -15.71 8.10
CA ALA A 276 11.95 -15.19 9.45
C ALA A 276 10.79 -15.68 10.33
N ARG A 277 11.10 -15.97 11.58
CA ARG A 277 10.11 -16.32 12.59
C ARG A 277 9.26 -15.11 12.95
N ALA A 278 7.96 -15.31 13.02
CA ALA A 278 7.00 -14.31 13.48
C ALA A 278 6.19 -14.86 14.65
N GLU A 279 6.12 -14.10 15.72
CA GLU A 279 5.26 -14.37 16.88
C GLU A 279 3.87 -13.77 16.64
N PRO A 280 2.82 -14.25 17.33
CA PRO A 280 1.50 -13.66 17.23
C PRO A 280 1.54 -12.17 17.56
N THR A 281 0.94 -11.35 16.70
CA THR A 281 0.81 -9.92 16.98
C THR A 281 0.02 -9.70 18.28
N PRO A 282 0.51 -8.93 19.23
CA PRO A 282 -0.18 -8.68 20.48
C PRO A 282 -1.49 -7.92 20.27
N GLN A 283 -2.45 -8.11 21.16
CA GLN A 283 -3.70 -7.33 21.15
C GLN A 283 -3.49 -5.97 21.81
N SER A 284 -4.15 -4.96 21.25
CA SER A 284 -4.33 -3.67 21.92
C SER A 284 -5.11 -3.84 23.22
N MET A 285 -4.59 -3.30 24.30
CA MET A 285 -5.29 -3.27 25.61
C MET A 285 -6.49 -2.31 25.59
N ILE A 286 -6.45 -1.29 24.75
CA ILE A 286 -7.50 -0.28 24.61
C ILE A 286 -8.62 -0.77 23.71
N LEU A 287 -8.30 -1.42 22.57
CA LEU A 287 -9.30 -1.82 21.56
C LEU A 287 -9.68 -3.31 21.60
N GLY A 288 -8.83 -4.16 22.20
CA GLY A 288 -9.03 -5.61 22.18
C GLY A 288 -8.81 -6.27 20.81
N ILE A 289 -8.19 -5.58 19.85
CA ILE A 289 -7.88 -6.08 18.49
C ILE A 289 -6.37 -6.16 18.26
N ARG A 290 -5.95 -6.93 17.27
CA ARG A 290 -4.56 -6.92 16.78
C ARG A 290 -4.41 -5.84 15.71
N PRO A 291 -3.37 -4.97 15.76
CA PRO A 291 -3.24 -3.84 14.84
C PRO A 291 -2.98 -4.25 13.39
N ASP A 292 -2.29 -5.37 13.15
CA ASP A 292 -2.02 -5.89 11.80
C ASP A 292 -2.68 -7.26 11.52
N GLN A 293 -3.56 -7.73 12.43
CA GLN A 293 -4.40 -8.91 12.34
C GLN A 293 -3.67 -10.26 12.24
N LEU A 294 -2.47 -10.34 11.67
CA LEU A 294 -1.72 -11.58 11.44
C LEU A 294 -0.23 -11.42 11.77
N PRO A 295 0.44 -12.47 12.25
CA PRO A 295 -0.09 -13.81 12.54
C PRO A 295 -0.90 -13.89 13.85
N VAL A 296 -1.77 -14.90 13.92
CA VAL A 296 -2.55 -15.25 15.13
C VAL A 296 -1.83 -16.31 15.96
N THR A 297 -1.09 -17.20 15.29
CA THR A 297 -0.24 -18.23 15.90
C THR A 297 1.21 -18.06 15.46
N PRO A 298 2.21 -18.52 16.24
CA PRO A 298 3.62 -18.47 15.83
C PRO A 298 3.82 -19.16 14.48
N THR A 299 4.61 -18.54 13.60
CA THR A 299 4.84 -19.04 12.25
C THR A 299 6.19 -18.62 11.71
N THR A 300 6.56 -19.15 10.55
CA THR A 300 7.62 -18.64 9.69
C THR A 300 7.00 -17.85 8.55
N ARG A 301 7.50 -16.64 8.30
CA ARG A 301 7.10 -15.81 7.17
C ARG A 301 8.20 -15.82 6.11
N ASN A 302 7.78 -15.96 4.86
CA ASN A 302 8.65 -15.91 3.70
C ASN A 302 8.55 -14.51 3.06
N PHE A 303 9.62 -13.74 3.14
CA PHE A 303 9.76 -12.47 2.45
C PHE A 303 10.31 -12.77 1.07
N GLU A 304 9.49 -12.59 0.06
CA GLU A 304 9.84 -12.93 -1.32
C GLU A 304 9.69 -11.71 -2.22
N ILE A 305 10.69 -11.48 -3.07
CA ILE A 305 10.63 -10.47 -4.12
C ILE A 305 10.26 -11.18 -5.41
N ILE A 306 9.07 -10.88 -5.90
CA ILE A 306 8.52 -11.42 -7.14
C ILE A 306 8.76 -10.41 -8.26
N VAL A 307 9.35 -10.86 -9.36
CA VAL A 307 9.49 -10.10 -10.60
C VAL A 307 8.68 -10.80 -11.67
N ALA A 308 7.80 -10.05 -12.35
CA ALA A 308 6.94 -10.57 -13.39
C ALA A 308 7.02 -9.68 -14.65
N GLU A 309 7.17 -10.29 -15.85
CA GLU A 309 7.37 -9.64 -17.15
C GLU A 309 6.42 -10.15 -18.22
#